data_8de23170febc7190cdcfeff560f67d12
#
_entry.id   8de23170febc7190cdcfeff560f67d12
#
_cell.length_a   1.000
_cell.length_b   1.000
_cell.length_c   1.000
_cell.angle_alpha   90.00
_cell.angle_beta   90.00
_cell.angle_gamma   90.00
#
_symmetry.space_group_name_H-M   'P 1'
#
loop_
_entity.id
_entity.type
_entity.pdbx_description
1 polymer ?
#
loop_
_entity_poly.entity_id
_entity_poly.type
_entity_poly.pdbx_seq_one_letter_code
_entity_poly.pdbx_strand_id
1 'polypeptide(L)'
;SGAVTTLYTEAECWPLKGPNDIVFDRHGGFYFTDLGKGREQELDRGAIYYAKTDGSSVVAVARPLITPNGVGLSPAEDRLYFAETMTGRVRYWDLESPGVIKTAGHQLASTAGAPSVLLGTVPGDGRVDSLAIDSEGNVCVATLGTGAVTAFSPQGELRAIVPVPGDPMVTNVCFGGPDLRTAYITASAFGTLQAHEWHCPGHPLNFLNT
;
A
#
# COMPACT_ATOMS: atom_id res chain seq x y z
N SER A 1 17.64 -13.07 18.39
CA SER A 1 17.54 -14.53 18.42
C SER A 1 17.21 -15.16 17.08
N GLY A 2 16.64 -14.44 16.13
CA GLY A 2 16.19 -14.96 14.83
C GLY A 2 14.97 -15.89 14.87
N ALA A 3 14.30 -16.00 16.02
CA ALA A 3 13.07 -16.76 16.14
C ALA A 3 11.94 -16.04 15.38
N VAL A 4 11.18 -16.79 14.59
CA VAL A 4 10.03 -16.29 13.83
C VAL A 4 8.75 -16.79 14.52
N THR A 5 7.80 -15.90 14.74
CA THR A 5 6.48 -16.23 15.30
C THR A 5 5.40 -15.81 14.32
N THR A 6 4.49 -16.71 14.00
CA THR A 6 3.29 -16.39 13.21
C THR A 6 2.26 -15.75 14.14
N LEU A 7 1.86 -14.51 13.84
CA LEU A 7 0.83 -13.81 14.62
C LEU A 7 -0.59 -14.17 14.15
N TYR A 8 -0.82 -14.21 12.85
CA TYR A 8 -2.15 -14.40 12.28
C TYR A 8 -2.08 -15.33 11.06
N THR A 9 -3.04 -16.24 10.94
CA THR A 9 -3.26 -17.09 9.75
C THR A 9 -4.64 -16.88 9.15
N GLU A 10 -5.52 -16.23 9.90
CA GLU A 10 -6.89 -15.92 9.49
C GLU A 10 -7.37 -14.64 10.17
N ALA A 11 -8.42 -14.04 9.64
CA ALA A 11 -9.15 -12.92 10.24
C ALA A 11 -10.66 -13.17 10.12
N GLU A 12 -11.40 -13.06 11.25
CA GLU A 12 -12.86 -13.26 11.30
C GLU A 12 -13.32 -14.58 10.60
N CYS A 13 -12.61 -15.70 10.86
CA CYS A 13 -12.84 -17.01 10.24
C CYS A 13 -12.54 -17.11 8.74
N TRP A 14 -11.86 -16.11 8.16
CA TRP A 14 -11.38 -16.15 6.78
C TRP A 14 -9.87 -16.37 6.75
N PRO A 15 -9.39 -17.47 6.14
CA PRO A 15 -7.95 -17.69 5.98
C PRO A 15 -7.30 -16.58 5.15
N LEU A 16 -6.13 -16.13 5.59
CA LEU A 16 -5.29 -15.26 4.79
C LEU A 16 -4.77 -16.03 3.57
N LYS A 17 -4.81 -15.42 2.40
CA LYS A 17 -4.49 -16.07 1.14
C LYS A 17 -3.18 -15.61 0.53
N GLY A 18 -2.88 -14.32 0.63
CA GLY A 18 -1.68 -13.72 0.09
C GLY A 18 -1.35 -12.41 0.78
N PRO A 19 -1.02 -12.41 2.10
CA PRO A 19 -0.52 -11.19 2.75
C PRO A 19 0.64 -10.60 1.94
N ASN A 20 0.58 -9.28 1.70
CA ASN A 20 1.50 -8.64 0.77
C ASN A 20 2.23 -7.47 1.40
N ASP A 21 1.59 -6.33 1.61
CA ASP A 21 2.22 -5.10 2.11
C ASP A 21 1.71 -4.71 3.50
N ILE A 22 2.48 -3.89 4.24
CA ILE A 22 2.23 -3.56 5.64
C ILE A 22 2.63 -2.12 5.96
N VAL A 23 1.82 -1.43 6.77
CA VAL A 23 2.15 -0.13 7.36
C VAL A 23 1.73 -0.08 8.83
N PHE A 24 2.65 0.35 9.69
CA PHE A 24 2.40 0.51 11.13
C PHE A 24 1.81 1.89 11.43
N ASP A 25 0.84 1.95 12.35
CA ASP A 25 0.34 3.20 12.91
C ASP A 25 1.06 3.57 14.22
N ARG A 26 0.83 4.80 14.70
CA ARG A 26 1.35 5.27 16.00
C ARG A 26 0.59 4.73 17.22
N HIS A 27 -0.47 3.94 17.00
CA HIS A 27 -1.40 3.45 18.03
C HIS A 27 -1.16 1.98 18.41
N GLY A 28 -0.03 1.41 17.97
CA GLY A 28 0.36 0.03 18.29
C GLY A 28 -0.36 -1.02 17.43
N GLY A 29 -0.81 -0.64 16.27
CA GLY A 29 -1.39 -1.51 15.26
C GLY A 29 -0.68 -1.39 13.92
N PHE A 30 -1.18 -2.15 12.96
CA PHE A 30 -0.73 -2.09 11.58
C PHE A 30 -1.84 -2.48 10.61
N TYR A 31 -1.81 -1.86 9.44
CA TYR A 31 -2.62 -2.28 8.31
C TYR A 31 -1.81 -3.21 7.44
N PHE A 32 -2.45 -4.21 6.86
CA PHE A 32 -1.83 -5.04 5.84
C PHE A 32 -2.84 -5.44 4.78
N THR A 33 -2.32 -5.66 3.58
CA THR A 33 -3.11 -6.14 2.45
C THR A 33 -3.03 -7.64 2.35
N ASP A 34 -4.13 -8.28 1.97
CA ASP A 34 -4.18 -9.65 1.46
C ASP A 34 -4.58 -9.58 -0.01
N LEU A 35 -3.61 -9.73 -0.89
CA LEU A 35 -3.79 -9.61 -2.34
C LEU A 35 -4.70 -10.70 -2.91
N GLY A 36 -4.75 -11.85 -2.25
CA GLY A 36 -5.36 -13.07 -2.77
C GLY A 36 -4.40 -13.86 -3.65
N LYS A 37 -4.89 -14.91 -4.29
CA LYS A 37 -4.15 -15.79 -5.20
C LYS A 37 -4.76 -15.78 -6.59
N GLY A 38 -3.92 -15.63 -7.61
CA GLY A 38 -4.26 -15.94 -8.99
C GLY A 38 -4.11 -17.43 -9.26
N ARG A 39 -5.02 -17.99 -10.03
CA ARG A 39 -5.00 -19.35 -10.59
C ARG A 39 -5.25 -19.25 -12.08
N GLU A 40 -5.17 -20.35 -12.79
CA GLU A 40 -5.31 -20.37 -14.25
C GLU A 40 -6.59 -19.70 -14.76
N GLN A 41 -7.72 -19.92 -14.08
CA GLN A 41 -9.05 -19.41 -14.46
C GLN A 41 -9.74 -18.61 -13.36
N GLU A 42 -9.10 -18.37 -12.22
CA GLU A 42 -9.70 -17.73 -11.06
C GLU A 42 -8.76 -16.70 -10.45
N LEU A 43 -9.35 -15.66 -9.90
CA LEU A 43 -8.66 -14.66 -9.09
C LEU A 43 -9.41 -14.50 -7.77
N ASP A 44 -8.72 -14.74 -6.65
CA ASP A 44 -9.30 -14.45 -5.34
C ASP A 44 -9.57 -12.95 -5.20
N ARG A 45 -10.64 -12.63 -4.50
CA ARG A 45 -10.85 -11.27 -3.99
C ARG A 45 -9.98 -11.09 -2.75
N GLY A 46 -9.31 -9.94 -2.70
CA GLY A 46 -8.44 -9.57 -1.61
C GLY A 46 -9.16 -8.79 -0.50
N ALA A 47 -8.38 -8.37 0.49
CA ALA A 47 -8.86 -7.59 1.63
C ALA A 47 -7.75 -6.68 2.18
N ILE A 48 -8.14 -5.71 3.00
CA ILE A 48 -7.24 -4.98 3.88
C ILE A 48 -7.69 -5.22 5.31
N TYR A 49 -6.73 -5.51 6.17
CA TYR A 49 -6.92 -5.80 7.58
C TYR A 49 -6.20 -4.78 8.45
N TYR A 50 -6.70 -4.62 9.67
CA TYR A 50 -6.02 -3.94 10.75
C TYR A 50 -5.76 -4.93 11.88
N ALA A 51 -4.54 -4.96 12.39
CA ALA A 51 -4.11 -5.91 13.39
C ALA A 51 -3.29 -5.25 14.50
N LYS A 52 -3.30 -5.84 15.69
CA LYS A 52 -2.44 -5.43 16.80
C LYS A 52 -1.10 -6.16 16.76
N THR A 53 -0.03 -5.42 17.09
CA THR A 53 1.34 -5.96 17.08
C THR A 53 1.60 -7.05 18.11
N ASP A 54 0.77 -7.12 19.14
CA ASP A 54 0.83 -8.13 20.20
C ASP A 54 0.08 -9.44 19.87
N GLY A 55 -0.56 -9.51 18.70
CA GLY A 55 -1.33 -10.68 18.29
C GLY A 55 -2.73 -10.77 18.87
N SER A 56 -3.19 -9.75 19.60
CA SER A 56 -4.47 -9.82 20.35
C SER A 56 -5.71 -9.71 19.45
N SER A 57 -5.61 -9.06 18.31
CA SER A 57 -6.76 -8.89 17.41
C SER A 57 -6.36 -8.59 15.96
N VAL A 58 -7.18 -9.08 15.04
CA VAL A 58 -7.17 -8.71 13.61
C VAL A 58 -8.60 -8.59 13.13
N VAL A 59 -8.89 -7.49 12.41
CA VAL A 59 -10.22 -7.19 11.88
C VAL A 59 -10.14 -6.78 10.41
N ALA A 60 -11.17 -7.07 9.65
CA ALA A 60 -11.26 -6.62 8.27
C ALA A 60 -11.63 -5.12 8.22
N VAL A 61 -10.78 -4.32 7.58
CA VAL A 61 -11.06 -2.90 7.27
C VAL A 61 -11.97 -2.81 6.06
N ALA A 62 -11.61 -3.53 5.00
CA ALA A 62 -12.39 -3.58 3.76
C ALA A 62 -12.22 -4.90 3.02
N ARG A 63 -13.33 -5.48 2.59
CA ARG A 63 -13.42 -6.65 1.68
C ARG A 63 -14.80 -6.71 1.02
N PRO A 64 -14.95 -7.32 -0.18
CA PRO A 64 -13.90 -7.84 -1.06
C PRO A 64 -13.24 -6.72 -1.89
N LEU A 65 -11.93 -6.83 -2.15
CA LEU A 65 -11.17 -5.90 -2.99
C LEU A 65 -10.57 -6.62 -4.21
N ILE A 66 -10.10 -5.84 -5.19
CA ILE A 66 -9.41 -6.38 -6.37
C ILE A 66 -7.90 -6.19 -6.17
N THR A 67 -7.20 -7.29 -5.89
CA THR A 67 -5.73 -7.32 -5.79
C THR A 67 -5.12 -6.11 -5.01
N PRO A 68 -5.57 -5.85 -3.76
CA PRO A 68 -4.94 -4.81 -2.96
C PRO A 68 -3.50 -5.20 -2.66
N ASN A 69 -2.56 -4.29 -2.95
CA ASN A 69 -1.13 -4.51 -2.83
C ASN A 69 -0.54 -3.46 -1.89
N GLY A 70 0.10 -2.41 -2.40
CA GLY A 70 0.66 -1.35 -1.57
C GLY A 70 -0.35 -0.74 -0.60
N VAL A 71 0.07 -0.46 0.64
CA VAL A 71 -0.74 0.20 1.65
C VAL A 71 0.09 1.25 2.40
N GLY A 72 -0.51 2.41 2.70
CA GLY A 72 0.17 3.50 3.39
C GLY A 72 -0.79 4.43 4.13
N LEU A 73 -0.29 5.13 5.12
CA LEU A 73 -1.02 6.11 5.90
C LEU A 73 -0.61 7.53 5.51
N SER A 74 -1.57 8.45 5.50
CA SER A 74 -1.26 9.88 5.43
C SER A 74 -0.37 10.30 6.61
N PRO A 75 0.39 11.41 6.52
CA PRO A 75 1.21 11.89 7.64
C PRO A 75 0.41 12.15 8.93
N ALA A 76 -0.87 12.50 8.81
CA ALA A 76 -1.77 12.67 9.95
C ALA A 76 -2.41 11.36 10.44
N GLU A 77 -2.24 10.26 9.68
CA GLU A 77 -2.88 8.95 9.89
C GLU A 77 -4.43 9.01 9.87
N ASP A 78 -4.98 10.00 9.21
CA ASP A 78 -6.41 10.19 9.02
C ASP A 78 -6.93 9.64 7.67
N ARG A 79 -6.01 9.10 6.84
CA ARG A 79 -6.31 8.52 5.53
C ARG A 79 -5.49 7.27 5.30
N LEU A 80 -6.14 6.21 4.81
CA LEU A 80 -5.52 4.95 4.40
C LEU A 80 -5.51 4.87 2.87
N TYR A 81 -4.32 4.88 2.28
CA TYR A 81 -4.09 4.69 0.85
C TYR A 81 -3.84 3.23 0.53
N PHE A 82 -4.26 2.78 -0.64
CA PHE A 82 -3.94 1.45 -1.15
C PHE A 82 -3.86 1.43 -2.68
N ALA A 83 -3.04 0.52 -3.17
CA ALA A 83 -2.83 0.27 -4.59
C ALA A 83 -3.57 -1.01 -5.02
N GLU A 84 -4.30 -0.97 -6.13
CA GLU A 84 -4.96 -2.14 -6.73
C GLU A 84 -4.18 -2.56 -7.99
N THR A 85 -3.37 -3.62 -7.89
CA THR A 85 -2.42 -4.02 -8.95
C THR A 85 -3.08 -4.17 -10.31
N MET A 86 -4.14 -4.95 -10.40
CA MET A 86 -4.76 -5.31 -11.70
C MET A 86 -5.53 -4.16 -12.34
N THR A 87 -5.86 -3.12 -11.60
CA THR A 87 -6.61 -1.97 -12.12
C THR A 87 -5.73 -0.76 -12.41
N GLY A 88 -4.46 -0.77 -11.98
CA GLY A 88 -3.55 0.37 -12.08
C GLY A 88 -3.98 1.59 -11.27
N ARG A 89 -4.78 1.39 -10.21
CA ARG A 89 -5.40 2.46 -9.43
C ARG A 89 -4.80 2.56 -8.04
N VAL A 90 -4.62 3.81 -7.60
CA VAL A 90 -4.40 4.15 -6.20
C VAL A 90 -5.69 4.73 -5.65
N ARG A 91 -6.11 4.25 -4.49
CA ARG A 91 -7.37 4.63 -3.86
C ARG A 91 -7.16 4.93 -2.38
N TYR A 92 -8.17 5.49 -1.71
CA TYR A 92 -8.11 5.74 -0.27
C TYR A 92 -9.47 5.71 0.41
N TRP A 93 -9.44 5.59 1.72
CA TRP A 93 -10.52 5.95 2.64
C TRP A 93 -10.02 6.95 3.66
N ASP A 94 -10.89 7.89 4.06
CA ASP A 94 -10.67 8.62 5.30
C ASP A 94 -10.95 7.70 6.49
N LEU A 95 -10.15 7.83 7.54
CA LEU A 95 -10.27 7.03 8.75
C LEU A 95 -11.06 7.81 9.82
N GLU A 96 -11.93 7.10 10.53
CA GLU A 96 -12.61 7.61 11.73
C GLU A 96 -11.74 7.36 12.97
N SER A 97 -11.09 6.19 13.01
CA SER A 97 -10.14 5.76 14.02
C SER A 97 -9.28 4.63 13.47
N PRO A 98 -8.21 4.19 14.18
CA PRO A 98 -7.42 3.05 13.75
C PRO A 98 -8.27 1.81 13.43
N GLY A 99 -8.14 1.30 12.21
CA GLY A 99 -8.90 0.15 11.71
C GLY A 99 -10.33 0.46 11.25
N VAL A 100 -10.82 1.70 11.39
CA VAL A 100 -12.20 2.07 11.08
C VAL A 100 -12.23 3.14 9.98
N ILE A 101 -12.80 2.79 8.82
CA ILE A 101 -13.00 3.72 7.70
C ILE A 101 -14.26 4.55 7.91
N LYS A 102 -14.22 5.84 7.51
CA LYS A 102 -15.41 6.67 7.46
C LYS A 102 -16.37 6.18 6.38
N THR A 103 -17.55 5.75 6.80
CA THR A 103 -18.61 5.28 5.88
C THR A 103 -19.70 6.30 5.67
N ALA A 104 -19.45 7.58 5.93
CA ALA A 104 -20.46 8.64 5.90
C ALA A 104 -21.30 8.60 4.61
N GLY A 105 -22.56 8.20 4.71
CA GLY A 105 -23.58 8.32 3.67
C GLY A 105 -23.64 7.18 2.64
N HIS A 106 -22.85 6.12 2.75
CA HIS A 106 -22.84 5.03 1.77
C HIS A 106 -23.44 3.74 2.33
N GLN A 107 -24.76 3.62 2.28
CA GLN A 107 -25.49 2.35 2.49
C GLN A 107 -25.38 1.43 1.27
N LEU A 108 -24.19 1.15 0.79
CA LEU A 108 -23.99 0.11 -0.19
C LEU A 108 -23.11 -0.98 0.43
N ALA A 109 -23.70 -1.75 1.34
CA ALA A 109 -23.29 -3.12 1.58
C ALA A 109 -23.54 -3.91 0.28
N SER A 110 -22.71 -3.68 -0.72
CA SER A 110 -22.80 -4.41 -1.96
C SER A 110 -21.63 -5.38 -2.04
N THR A 111 -21.77 -6.38 -2.89
CA THR A 111 -20.73 -7.32 -3.31
C THR A 111 -19.46 -6.64 -3.84
N ALA A 112 -19.42 -5.31 -3.88
CA ALA A 112 -18.33 -4.47 -4.38
C ALA A 112 -17.38 -3.96 -3.27
N GLY A 113 -17.63 -4.28 -2.00
CA GLY A 113 -16.84 -3.79 -0.87
C GLY A 113 -17.22 -2.37 -0.43
N ALA A 114 -16.52 -1.84 0.58
CA ALA A 114 -16.72 -0.48 1.05
C ALA A 114 -16.27 0.52 -0.02
N PRO A 115 -17.10 1.54 -0.35
CA PRO A 115 -16.75 2.51 -1.38
C PRO A 115 -15.50 3.29 -0.96
N SER A 116 -14.48 3.24 -1.79
CA SER A 116 -13.25 4.02 -1.65
C SER A 116 -13.19 5.13 -2.69
N VAL A 117 -12.43 6.17 -2.40
CA VAL A 117 -12.20 7.29 -3.31
C VAL A 117 -11.03 6.96 -4.23
N LEU A 118 -11.17 7.22 -5.53
CA LEU A 118 -10.07 7.14 -6.47
C LEU A 118 -9.11 8.31 -6.23
N LEU A 119 -7.85 8.04 -5.92
CA LEU A 119 -6.80 9.04 -5.88
C LEU A 119 -6.25 9.31 -7.29
N GLY A 120 -5.85 8.24 -7.98
CA GLY A 120 -5.32 8.35 -9.33
C GLY A 120 -5.21 7.00 -10.02
N THR A 121 -4.97 7.05 -11.33
CA THR A 121 -4.66 5.87 -12.15
C THR A 121 -3.31 6.11 -12.83
N VAL A 122 -2.42 5.14 -12.77
CA VAL A 122 -1.12 5.26 -13.44
C VAL A 122 -1.31 5.31 -14.96
N PRO A 123 -0.52 6.12 -15.68
CA PRO A 123 -0.66 6.25 -17.13
C PRO A 123 -0.34 4.96 -17.90
N GLY A 124 -0.96 4.81 -19.06
CA GLY A 124 -0.75 3.66 -19.95
C GLY A 124 -1.30 2.35 -19.40
N ASP A 125 -0.64 1.25 -19.73
CA ASP A 125 -0.99 -0.10 -19.27
C ASP A 125 -0.24 -0.49 -17.97
N GLY A 126 0.24 0.51 -17.23
CA GLY A 126 0.95 0.30 -15.97
C GLY A 126 0.05 -0.36 -14.90
N ARG A 127 0.66 -1.25 -14.14
CA ARG A 127 0.06 -1.82 -12.93
C ARG A 127 0.76 -1.24 -11.73
N VAL A 128 0.10 -1.25 -10.59
CA VAL A 128 0.66 -0.73 -9.34
C VAL A 128 1.04 -1.86 -8.40
N ASP A 129 2.10 -1.63 -7.60
CA ASP A 129 2.60 -2.56 -6.60
C ASP A 129 2.66 -1.85 -5.23
N SER A 130 3.71 -1.98 -4.46
CA SER A 130 3.86 -1.30 -3.17
C SER A 130 3.96 0.22 -3.29
N LEU A 131 3.75 0.93 -2.20
CA LEU A 131 3.79 2.39 -2.17
C LEU A 131 4.48 2.92 -0.90
N ALA A 132 4.97 4.15 -0.98
CA ALA A 132 5.46 4.92 0.15
C ALA A 132 4.90 6.34 0.12
N ILE A 133 4.94 7.02 1.25
CA ILE A 133 4.48 8.40 1.38
C ILE A 133 5.69 9.32 1.57
N ASP A 134 5.76 10.43 0.86
CA ASP A 134 6.79 11.45 1.09
C ASP A 134 6.33 12.51 2.11
N SER A 135 7.22 13.42 2.48
CA SER A 135 6.96 14.46 3.49
C SER A 135 5.93 15.50 3.08
N GLU A 136 5.65 15.61 1.78
CA GLU A 136 4.57 16.47 1.24
C GLU A 136 3.22 15.73 1.21
N GLY A 137 3.21 14.47 1.65
CA GLY A 137 2.02 13.60 1.66
C GLY A 137 1.72 12.99 0.29
N ASN A 138 2.62 13.10 -0.69
CA ASN A 138 2.42 12.45 -1.98
C ASN A 138 2.50 10.93 -1.83
N VAL A 139 1.63 10.23 -2.56
CA VAL A 139 1.62 8.77 -2.65
C VAL A 139 2.52 8.35 -3.80
N CYS A 140 3.67 7.79 -3.47
CA CYS A 140 4.69 7.34 -4.40
C CYS A 140 4.50 5.84 -4.63
N VAL A 141 3.92 5.44 -5.77
CA VAL A 141 3.58 4.04 -6.05
C VAL A 141 4.53 3.44 -7.08
N ALA A 142 5.04 2.26 -6.78
CA ALA A 142 5.81 1.45 -7.71
C ALA A 142 4.94 1.01 -8.89
N THR A 143 5.43 1.20 -10.12
CA THR A 143 4.65 1.00 -11.33
C THR A 143 5.28 -0.08 -12.21
N LEU A 144 4.61 -1.22 -12.28
CA LEU A 144 4.96 -2.38 -13.09
C LEU A 144 4.63 -2.13 -14.57
N GLY A 145 5.44 -2.68 -15.46
CA GLY A 145 5.27 -2.60 -16.91
C GLY A 145 5.90 -1.33 -17.50
N THR A 146 5.76 -0.20 -16.86
CA THR A 146 6.38 1.07 -17.30
C THR A 146 7.73 1.34 -16.63
N GLY A 147 8.07 0.62 -15.57
CA GLY A 147 9.35 0.74 -14.89
C GLY A 147 9.57 2.11 -14.25
N ALA A 148 8.67 2.53 -13.38
CA ALA A 148 8.72 3.86 -12.78
C ALA A 148 8.19 3.87 -11.33
N VAL A 149 8.46 4.95 -10.61
CA VAL A 149 7.71 5.36 -9.42
C VAL A 149 6.81 6.52 -9.84
N THR A 150 5.49 6.34 -9.70
CA THR A 150 4.49 7.37 -10.01
C THR A 150 4.03 8.03 -8.72
N ALA A 151 4.09 9.36 -8.64
CA ALA A 151 3.70 10.12 -7.46
C ALA A 151 2.40 10.91 -7.70
N PHE A 152 1.45 10.76 -6.79
CA PHE A 152 0.18 11.51 -6.76
C PHE A 152 0.12 12.39 -5.51
N SER A 153 -0.35 13.63 -5.65
CA SER A 153 -0.63 14.48 -4.49
C SER A 153 -1.79 13.90 -3.64
N PRO A 154 -1.97 14.36 -2.39
CA PRO A 154 -3.13 13.98 -1.58
C PRO A 154 -4.49 14.34 -2.21
N GLN A 155 -4.51 15.23 -3.20
CA GLN A 155 -5.69 15.65 -3.97
C GLN A 155 -5.87 14.82 -5.26
N GLY A 156 -4.92 13.93 -5.59
CA GLY A 156 -4.97 13.06 -6.76
C GLY A 156 -4.34 13.65 -8.03
N GLU A 157 -3.62 14.75 -7.91
CA GLU A 157 -2.86 15.30 -9.05
C GLU A 157 -1.61 14.47 -9.32
N LEU A 158 -1.35 14.14 -10.56
CA LEU A 158 -0.09 13.50 -10.97
C LEU A 158 1.06 14.50 -10.77
N ARG A 159 1.97 14.21 -9.84
CA ARG A 159 3.12 15.06 -9.51
C ARG A 159 4.37 14.71 -10.29
N ALA A 160 4.65 13.41 -10.37
CA ALA A 160 5.85 12.93 -11.04
C ALA A 160 5.67 11.51 -11.57
N ILE A 161 6.43 11.20 -12.61
CA ILE A 161 6.73 9.84 -13.03
C ILE A 161 8.26 9.77 -13.08
N VAL A 162 8.84 9.05 -12.13
CA VAL A 162 10.29 8.89 -12.02
C VAL A 162 10.67 7.55 -12.64
N PRO A 163 11.27 7.56 -13.84
CA PRO A 163 11.64 6.32 -14.51
C PRO A 163 12.78 5.62 -13.76
N VAL A 164 12.72 4.30 -13.71
CA VAL A 164 13.77 3.43 -13.17
C VAL A 164 14.46 2.77 -14.37
N PRO A 165 15.64 3.26 -14.77
CA PRO A 165 16.28 2.80 -16.00
C PRO A 165 16.59 1.31 -15.99
N GLY A 166 16.28 0.65 -17.11
CA GLY A 166 16.72 -0.72 -17.39
C GLY A 166 15.83 -1.83 -16.81
N ASP A 167 14.80 -1.51 -16.02
CA ASP A 167 13.90 -2.53 -15.47
C ASP A 167 12.43 -2.10 -15.52
N PRO A 168 11.56 -2.81 -16.26
CA PRO A 168 10.15 -2.48 -16.34
C PRO A 168 9.33 -2.92 -15.12
N MET A 169 9.91 -3.71 -14.20
CA MET A 169 9.19 -4.33 -13.10
C MET A 169 9.58 -3.71 -11.75
N VAL A 170 9.21 -2.45 -11.57
CA VAL A 170 9.38 -1.74 -10.28
C VAL A 170 8.31 -2.19 -9.30
N THR A 171 8.73 -2.78 -8.18
CA THR A 171 7.82 -3.47 -7.25
C THR A 171 7.67 -2.78 -5.91
N ASN A 172 8.69 -2.06 -5.43
CA ASN A 172 8.59 -1.35 -4.16
C ASN A 172 9.45 -0.10 -4.16
N VAL A 173 9.11 0.83 -3.29
CA VAL A 173 9.88 2.05 -3.00
C VAL A 173 9.82 2.32 -1.49
N CYS A 174 10.96 2.69 -0.92
CA CYS A 174 11.03 3.23 0.44
C CYS A 174 12.02 4.37 0.51
N PHE A 175 11.88 5.22 1.52
CA PHE A 175 12.77 6.35 1.73
C PHE A 175 13.73 6.07 2.88
N GLY A 176 14.98 6.46 2.71
CA GLY A 176 16.03 6.27 3.69
C GLY A 176 17.17 7.26 3.51
N GLY A 177 18.31 6.96 4.14
CA GLY A 177 19.40 7.90 4.29
C GLY A 177 19.22 8.81 5.50
N PRO A 178 20.24 9.63 5.85
CA PRO A 178 20.20 10.47 7.05
C PRO A 178 19.08 11.51 7.05
N ASP A 179 18.67 11.94 5.87
CA ASP A 179 17.67 12.99 5.62
C ASP A 179 16.41 12.47 4.95
N LEU A 180 16.27 11.14 4.80
CA LEU A 180 15.17 10.46 4.12
C LEU A 180 14.98 10.87 2.64
N ARG A 181 16.00 11.44 2.00
CA ARG A 181 15.92 11.89 0.60
C ARG A 181 16.37 10.86 -0.42
N THR A 182 16.78 9.68 0.02
CA THR A 182 17.12 8.58 -0.88
C THR A 182 15.93 7.65 -1.03
N ALA A 183 15.38 7.57 -2.23
CA ALA A 183 14.40 6.55 -2.59
C ALA A 183 15.14 5.27 -2.97
N TYR A 184 14.95 4.20 -2.21
CA TYR A 184 15.41 2.85 -2.53
C TYR A 184 14.30 2.11 -3.24
N ILE A 185 14.59 1.61 -4.44
CA ILE A 185 13.60 1.06 -5.36
C ILE A 185 13.98 -0.36 -5.73
N THR A 186 13.08 -1.30 -5.52
CA THR A 186 13.27 -2.68 -5.98
C THR A 186 12.79 -2.82 -7.42
N ALA A 187 13.65 -3.38 -8.26
CA ALA A 187 13.42 -3.60 -9.67
C ALA A 187 13.60 -5.10 -9.96
N SER A 188 12.48 -5.81 -10.15
CA SER A 188 12.43 -7.27 -9.99
C SER A 188 12.67 -8.06 -11.27
N ALA A 189 12.61 -7.45 -12.46
CA ALA A 189 12.89 -8.18 -13.69
C ALA A 189 14.35 -8.67 -13.74
N PHE A 190 15.27 -7.87 -13.21
CA PHE A 190 16.70 -8.22 -13.15
C PHE A 190 17.24 -8.37 -11.73
N GLY A 191 16.37 -8.26 -10.70
CA GLY A 191 16.75 -8.47 -9.30
C GLY A 191 17.71 -7.41 -8.77
N THR A 192 17.45 -6.13 -9.07
CA THR A 192 18.30 -5.01 -8.63
C THR A 192 17.62 -4.16 -7.57
N LEU A 193 18.42 -3.54 -6.72
CA LEU A 193 18.04 -2.46 -5.82
C LEU A 193 18.70 -1.18 -6.33
N GLN A 194 17.90 -0.18 -6.64
CA GLN A 194 18.37 1.12 -7.12
C GLN A 194 18.14 2.20 -6.08
N ALA A 195 19.00 3.22 -6.07
CA ALA A 195 18.90 4.37 -5.19
C ALA A 195 18.78 5.64 -6.05
N HIS A 196 17.77 6.45 -5.76
CA HIS A 196 17.51 7.72 -6.43
C HIS A 196 17.43 8.85 -5.40
N GLU A 197 17.97 10.01 -5.75
CA GLU A 197 17.72 11.24 -4.98
C GLU A 197 16.27 11.67 -5.20
N TRP A 198 15.52 11.84 -4.10
CA TRP A 198 14.13 12.30 -4.14
C TRP A 198 14.06 13.80 -3.85
N HIS A 199 13.13 14.50 -4.48
CA HIS A 199 12.99 15.96 -4.43
C HIS A 199 12.67 16.50 -3.02
N CYS A 200 12.04 15.68 -2.15
CA CYS A 200 11.74 15.99 -0.77
C CYS A 200 12.06 14.78 0.13
N PRO A 201 12.12 14.91 1.45
CA PRO A 201 12.24 13.75 2.33
C PRO A 201 11.08 12.78 2.19
N GLY A 202 11.28 11.50 2.42
CA GLY A 202 10.20 10.57 2.71
C GLY A 202 9.50 10.91 4.03
N HIS A 203 8.25 10.49 4.19
CA HIS A 203 7.60 10.56 5.49
C HIS A 203 8.21 9.52 6.44
N PRO A 204 8.64 9.91 7.65
CA PRO A 204 9.21 8.97 8.62
C PRO A 204 8.20 7.87 8.98
N LEU A 205 8.65 6.63 8.91
CA LEU A 205 7.82 5.50 9.31
C LEU A 205 7.80 5.37 10.84
N ASN A 206 6.65 5.01 11.39
CA ASN A 206 6.52 4.71 12.81
C ASN A 206 7.49 3.59 13.22
N PHE A 207 8.19 3.77 14.34
CA PHE A 207 9.12 2.79 14.96
C PHE A 207 10.42 2.50 14.21
N LEU A 208 10.71 3.15 13.06
CA LEU A 208 11.98 2.93 12.35
C LEU A 208 13.05 3.96 12.66
N ASN A 209 12.69 5.16 13.02
CA ASN A 209 13.60 6.29 13.19
C ASN A 209 13.53 6.88 14.62
N THR A 210 13.30 6.04 15.62
CA THR A 210 13.28 6.41 17.04
C THR A 210 14.62 6.10 17.72
#